data_47b73e20f29f12e46fe7b66c1c473936
#
_entry.id   47b73e20f29f12e46fe7b66c1c473936
#
_cell.length_a   1.000
_cell.length_b   1.000
_cell.length_c   1.000
_cell.angle_alpha   90.00
_cell.angle_beta   90.00
_cell.angle_gamma   90.00
#
_symmetry.space_group_name_H-M   'P 1'
#
loop_
_entity.id
_entity.type
_entity.pdbx_description
1 polymer ?
#
loop_
_entity_poly.entity_id
_entity_poly.type
_entity_poly.pdbx_seq_one_letter_code
_entity_poly.pdbx_strand_id
1 'polypeptide(L)'
;MARLTARDAADVKSHLKDFTLRVAGLSASQDLIVASDWQSVDLATLALAEIGAVARTSADRVAVSGPPVSLTPEAAQTFGMVLTELALNAVEHGALSAAMGEVRLSWEFPTDETICISWIETGGPPYVADGPKGYGTSVVERFSSQGLKLAVQASSDV
;
A
#
# COMPACT_ATOMS: atom_id res chain seq x y z
N MET A 1 24.11 1.80 -30.29
CA MET A 1 23.27 2.94 -29.90
C MET A 1 21.77 2.59 -29.75
N ALA A 2 21.12 1.90 -30.69
CA ALA A 2 19.67 1.59 -30.60
C ALA A 2 19.23 0.75 -29.35
N ARG A 3 20.10 -0.07 -28.77
CA ARG A 3 19.78 -0.86 -27.57
C ARG A 3 19.79 -0.06 -26.26
N LEU A 4 20.58 1.00 -26.16
CA LEU A 4 20.58 1.91 -25.01
C LEU A 4 19.29 2.75 -25.00
N THR A 5 18.89 3.31 -26.13
CA THR A 5 17.66 4.11 -26.25
C THR A 5 16.37 3.33 -25.97
N ALA A 6 16.32 2.02 -26.28
CA ALA A 6 15.17 1.17 -25.96
C ALA A 6 15.07 0.86 -24.46
N ARG A 7 16.20 0.72 -23.77
CA ARG A 7 16.26 0.50 -22.31
C ARG A 7 15.83 1.76 -21.56
N ASP A 8 16.35 2.92 -21.96
CA ASP A 8 15.97 4.21 -21.39
C ASP A 8 14.47 4.52 -21.59
N ALA A 9 13.91 4.17 -22.75
CA ALA A 9 12.48 4.35 -23.02
C ALA A 9 11.60 3.39 -22.19
N ALA A 10 12.06 2.17 -21.91
CA ALA A 10 11.37 1.22 -21.04
C ALA A 10 11.40 1.71 -19.57
N ASP A 11 12.53 2.20 -19.09
CA ASP A 11 12.67 2.77 -17.75
C ASP A 11 11.78 4.02 -17.57
N VAL A 12 11.75 4.92 -18.53
CA VAL A 12 10.87 6.11 -18.49
C VAL A 12 9.40 5.71 -18.47
N LYS A 13 9.01 4.70 -19.23
CA LYS A 13 7.63 4.21 -19.28
C LYS A 13 7.21 3.56 -17.95
N SER A 14 8.11 2.83 -17.30
CA SER A 14 7.90 2.27 -15.97
C SER A 14 7.71 3.38 -14.94
N HIS A 15 8.63 4.34 -14.88
CA HIS A 15 8.54 5.48 -13.96
C HIS A 15 7.28 6.32 -14.15
N LEU A 16 6.84 6.54 -15.40
CA LEU A 16 5.57 7.24 -15.67
C LEU A 16 4.36 6.45 -15.16
N LYS A 17 4.37 5.12 -15.30
CA LYS A 17 3.31 4.26 -14.77
C LYS A 17 3.25 4.37 -13.25
N ASP A 18 4.39 4.24 -12.57
CA ASP A 18 4.47 4.31 -11.10
C ASP A 18 4.01 5.67 -10.60
N PHE A 19 4.45 6.74 -11.24
CA PHE A 19 4.00 8.10 -10.94
C PHE A 19 2.48 8.24 -11.09
N THR A 20 1.92 7.72 -12.19
CA THR A 20 0.47 7.78 -12.44
C THR A 20 -0.31 7.02 -11.37
N LEU A 21 0.17 5.87 -10.92
CA LEU A 21 -0.47 5.07 -9.87
C LEU A 21 -0.38 5.77 -8.49
N ARG A 22 0.73 6.43 -8.17
CA ARG A 22 0.86 7.25 -6.95
C ARG A 22 -0.11 8.44 -6.97
N VAL A 23 -0.24 9.10 -8.11
CA VAL A 23 -1.22 10.20 -8.26
C VAL A 23 -2.65 9.66 -8.12
N ALA A 24 -2.96 8.48 -8.66
CA ALA A 24 -4.27 7.87 -8.52
C ALA A 24 -4.61 7.54 -7.05
N GLY A 25 -3.66 6.99 -6.27
CA GLY A 25 -3.82 6.77 -4.84
C GLY A 25 -4.05 8.09 -4.09
N LEU A 26 -3.22 9.11 -4.34
CA LEU A 26 -3.40 10.41 -3.71
C LEU A 26 -4.79 11.01 -4.02
N SER A 27 -5.31 10.82 -5.22
CA SER A 27 -6.66 11.26 -5.58
C SER A 27 -7.74 10.49 -4.83
N ALA A 28 -7.56 9.17 -4.61
CA ALA A 28 -8.53 8.34 -3.92
C ALA A 28 -8.73 8.78 -2.46
N SER A 29 -7.65 9.05 -1.72
CA SER A 29 -7.75 9.58 -0.35
C SER A 29 -8.36 10.97 -0.32
N GLN A 30 -8.02 11.86 -1.24
CA GLN A 30 -8.60 13.21 -1.32
C GLN A 30 -10.10 13.16 -1.59
N ASP A 31 -10.56 12.32 -2.50
CA ASP A 31 -11.98 12.16 -2.81
C ASP A 31 -12.77 11.70 -1.58
N LEU A 32 -12.24 10.78 -0.78
CA LEU A 32 -12.85 10.30 0.45
C LEU A 32 -12.91 11.40 1.53
N ILE A 33 -11.83 12.18 1.68
CA ILE A 33 -11.76 13.29 2.63
C ILE A 33 -12.82 14.36 2.27
N VAL A 34 -12.93 14.72 1.01
CA VAL A 34 -13.92 15.67 0.53
C VAL A 34 -15.34 15.14 0.69
N ALA A 35 -15.58 13.86 0.36
CA ALA A 35 -16.89 13.22 0.52
C ALA A 35 -17.35 13.13 1.97
N SER A 36 -16.41 13.13 2.93
CA SER A 36 -16.70 13.16 4.38
C SER A 36 -16.87 14.56 4.96
N ASP A 37 -16.94 15.60 4.13
CA ASP A 37 -16.96 17.00 4.56
C ASP A 37 -15.80 17.33 5.52
N TRP A 38 -14.62 16.75 5.30
CA TRP A 38 -13.41 16.93 6.11
C TRP A 38 -13.55 16.49 7.59
N GLN A 39 -14.51 15.61 7.87
CA GLN A 39 -14.74 15.12 9.24
C GLN A 39 -13.85 13.92 9.57
N SER A 40 -14.13 12.79 8.96
CA SER A 40 -13.35 11.56 9.19
C SER A 40 -13.53 10.59 8.03
N VAL A 41 -12.54 9.73 7.84
CA VAL A 41 -12.53 8.67 6.83
C VAL A 41 -12.43 7.32 7.53
N ASP A 42 -13.30 6.38 7.17
CA ASP A 42 -13.21 5.00 7.67
C ASP A 42 -11.99 4.29 7.07
N LEU A 43 -11.21 3.62 7.94
CA LEU A 43 -9.97 2.95 7.56
C LEU A 43 -10.16 1.84 6.52
N ALA A 44 -11.24 1.05 6.65
CA ALA A 44 -11.51 -0.01 5.67
C ALA A 44 -11.86 0.58 4.30
N THR A 45 -12.66 1.63 4.28
CA THR A 45 -13.03 2.35 3.04
C THR A 45 -11.79 2.96 2.38
N LEU A 46 -10.91 3.60 3.15
CA LEU A 46 -9.64 4.13 2.65
C LEU A 46 -8.76 3.02 2.06
N ALA A 47 -8.59 1.91 2.79
CA ALA A 47 -7.77 0.79 2.35
C ALA A 47 -8.25 0.20 1.03
N LEU A 48 -9.55 -0.03 0.89
CA LEU A 48 -10.15 -0.56 -0.33
C LEU A 48 -9.99 0.40 -1.51
N ALA A 49 -10.13 1.71 -1.29
CA ALA A 49 -9.97 2.71 -2.33
C ALA A 49 -8.52 2.82 -2.83
N GLU A 50 -7.55 2.93 -1.90
CA GLU A 50 -6.13 3.07 -2.23
C GLU A 50 -5.57 1.81 -2.91
N ILE A 51 -5.82 0.64 -2.32
CA ILE A 51 -5.36 -0.63 -2.88
C ILE A 51 -6.05 -0.90 -4.22
N GLY A 52 -7.34 -0.64 -4.32
CA GLY A 52 -8.11 -0.80 -5.56
C GLY A 52 -7.63 0.09 -6.70
N ALA A 53 -7.18 1.31 -6.41
CA ALA A 53 -6.61 2.23 -7.39
C ALA A 53 -5.33 1.67 -8.03
N VAL A 54 -4.54 0.91 -7.28
CA VAL A 54 -3.26 0.33 -7.71
C VAL A 54 -3.43 -1.10 -8.22
N ALA A 55 -4.07 -1.96 -7.44
CA ALA A 55 -4.15 -3.39 -7.69
C ALA A 55 -5.22 -3.80 -8.71
N ARG A 56 -6.01 -2.88 -9.23
CA ARG A 56 -7.07 -3.00 -10.25
C ARG A 56 -7.51 -4.42 -10.64
N THR A 57 -6.66 -5.19 -11.32
CA THR A 57 -6.92 -6.54 -11.81
C THR A 57 -6.68 -7.63 -10.78
N SER A 58 -6.15 -7.28 -9.61
CA SER A 58 -5.78 -8.20 -8.53
C SER A 58 -6.50 -7.87 -7.21
N ALA A 59 -7.47 -6.96 -7.26
CA ALA A 59 -8.20 -6.50 -6.07
C ALA A 59 -8.98 -7.64 -5.38
N ASP A 60 -9.41 -8.64 -6.11
CA ASP A 60 -10.06 -9.88 -5.63
C ASP A 60 -9.13 -10.76 -4.77
N ARG A 61 -7.81 -10.55 -4.87
CA ARG A 61 -6.77 -11.25 -4.09
C ARG A 61 -6.29 -10.45 -2.88
N VAL A 62 -7.01 -9.38 -2.53
CA VAL A 62 -6.71 -8.54 -1.37
C VAL A 62 -7.83 -8.64 -0.35
N ALA A 63 -7.52 -9.17 0.83
CA ALA A 63 -8.46 -9.21 1.96
C ALA A 63 -8.17 -8.05 2.92
N VAL A 64 -9.23 -7.29 3.27
CA VAL A 64 -9.16 -6.19 4.23
C VAL A 64 -10.09 -6.49 5.39
N SER A 65 -9.57 -6.44 6.64
CA SER A 65 -10.36 -6.75 7.83
C SER A 65 -9.85 -6.04 9.09
N GLY A 66 -10.77 -5.67 9.97
CA GLY A 66 -10.47 -5.06 11.26
C GLY A 66 -11.71 -4.40 11.88
N PRO A 67 -11.64 -3.98 13.14
CA PRO A 67 -12.73 -3.22 13.76
C PRO A 67 -12.90 -1.84 13.10
N PRO A 68 -14.07 -1.19 13.23
CA PRO A 68 -14.28 0.15 12.69
C PRO A 68 -13.27 1.16 13.26
N VAL A 69 -12.64 1.93 12.38
CA VAL A 69 -11.67 2.98 12.74
C VAL A 69 -11.95 4.23 11.93
N SER A 70 -12.17 5.35 12.62
CA SER A 70 -12.29 6.66 11.99
C SER A 70 -10.95 7.39 12.04
N LEU A 71 -10.43 7.76 10.90
CA LEU A 71 -9.18 8.52 10.74
C LEU A 71 -9.49 10.00 10.57
N THR A 72 -8.64 10.87 11.14
CA THR A 72 -8.65 12.29 10.78
C THR A 72 -8.23 12.46 9.32
N PRO A 73 -8.56 13.58 8.64
CA PRO A 73 -8.14 13.83 7.27
C PRO A 73 -6.62 13.71 7.07
N GLU A 74 -5.82 14.22 8.01
CA GLU A 74 -4.36 14.16 7.97
C GLU A 74 -3.86 12.71 8.10
N ALA A 75 -4.46 11.93 9.00
CA ALA A 75 -4.13 10.51 9.18
C ALA A 75 -4.53 9.70 7.94
N ALA A 76 -5.71 9.98 7.37
CA ALA A 76 -6.18 9.32 6.14
C ALA A 76 -5.25 9.60 4.96
N GLN A 77 -4.83 10.86 4.76
CA GLN A 77 -3.90 11.21 3.71
C GLN A 77 -2.54 10.52 3.87
N THR A 78 -1.99 10.55 5.08
CA THR A 78 -0.67 9.97 5.33
C THR A 78 -0.72 8.44 5.22
N PHE A 79 -1.76 7.81 5.76
CA PHE A 79 -1.90 6.36 5.70
C PHE A 79 -2.26 5.88 4.28
N GLY A 80 -3.05 6.65 3.54
CA GLY A 80 -3.32 6.40 2.12
C GLY A 80 -2.04 6.30 1.29
N MET A 81 -1.07 7.19 1.51
CA MET A 81 0.24 7.12 0.85
C MET A 81 1.00 5.83 1.20
N VAL A 82 0.94 5.37 2.46
CA VAL A 82 1.56 4.09 2.88
C VAL A 82 0.91 2.92 2.16
N LEU A 83 -0.42 2.89 2.11
CA LEU A 83 -1.17 1.83 1.43
C LEU A 83 -0.87 1.79 -0.07
N THR A 84 -0.80 2.95 -0.71
CA THR A 84 -0.41 3.06 -2.13
C THR A 84 0.98 2.45 -2.38
N GLU A 85 1.99 2.79 -1.55
CA GLU A 85 3.34 2.25 -1.71
C GLU A 85 3.40 0.74 -1.43
N LEU A 86 2.68 0.23 -0.42
CA LEU A 86 2.59 -1.20 -0.15
C LEU A 86 1.92 -1.95 -1.31
N ALA A 87 0.82 -1.40 -1.84
CA ALA A 87 0.12 -1.99 -2.98
C ALA A 87 0.99 -1.99 -4.25
N LEU A 88 1.74 -0.91 -4.53
CA LEU A 88 2.69 -0.84 -5.63
C LEU A 88 3.77 -1.91 -5.48
N ASN A 89 4.38 -2.04 -4.30
CA ASN A 89 5.38 -3.07 -4.04
C ASN A 89 4.82 -4.47 -4.23
N ALA A 90 3.61 -4.74 -3.76
CA ALA A 90 2.96 -6.04 -3.94
C ALA A 90 2.69 -6.37 -5.41
N VAL A 91 2.26 -5.39 -6.21
CA VAL A 91 1.96 -5.57 -7.65
C VAL A 91 3.24 -5.71 -8.48
N GLU A 92 4.30 -4.99 -8.15
CA GLU A 92 5.52 -4.97 -8.96
C GLU A 92 6.51 -6.07 -8.59
N HIS A 93 6.65 -6.34 -7.30
CA HIS A 93 7.71 -7.21 -6.77
C HIS A 93 7.21 -8.24 -5.76
N GLY A 94 6.01 -8.06 -5.21
CA GLY A 94 5.46 -8.88 -4.14
C GLY A 94 4.43 -9.90 -4.61
N ALA A 95 3.54 -10.28 -3.70
CA ALA A 95 2.57 -11.35 -3.90
C ALA A 95 1.67 -11.12 -5.12
N LEU A 96 1.20 -9.89 -5.35
CA LEU A 96 0.29 -9.60 -6.45
C LEU A 96 0.97 -9.64 -7.84
N SER A 97 2.29 -9.72 -7.91
CA SER A 97 3.03 -9.97 -9.16
C SER A 97 2.93 -11.43 -9.61
N ALA A 98 2.65 -12.36 -8.71
CA ALA A 98 2.44 -13.79 -8.99
C ALA A 98 0.94 -14.09 -9.21
N ALA A 99 0.64 -15.14 -10.00
CA ALA A 99 -0.74 -15.48 -10.37
C ALA A 99 -1.62 -15.88 -9.15
N MET A 100 -1.02 -16.55 -8.17
CA MET A 100 -1.71 -17.10 -6.99
C MET A 100 -1.37 -16.34 -5.70
N GLY A 101 -0.63 -15.25 -5.79
CA GLY A 101 -0.26 -14.47 -4.62
C GLY A 101 -1.43 -13.67 -4.07
N GLU A 102 -1.49 -13.55 -2.75
CA GLU A 102 -2.54 -12.87 -2.02
C GLU A 102 -1.97 -11.86 -1.03
N VAL A 103 -2.75 -10.85 -0.71
CA VAL A 103 -2.44 -9.84 0.30
C VAL A 103 -3.54 -9.83 1.35
N ARG A 104 -3.14 -9.77 2.62
CA ARG A 104 -4.06 -9.53 3.74
C ARG A 104 -3.64 -8.30 4.50
N LEU A 105 -4.52 -7.31 4.53
CA LEU A 105 -4.44 -6.15 5.40
C LEU A 105 -5.41 -6.34 6.56
N SER A 106 -4.91 -6.31 7.78
CA SER A 106 -5.73 -6.41 8.98
C SER A 106 -5.24 -5.46 10.06
N TRP A 107 -6.13 -5.10 11.00
CA TRP A 107 -5.76 -4.29 12.16
C TRP A 107 -6.55 -4.70 13.38
N GLU A 108 -5.95 -4.42 14.55
CA GLU A 108 -6.53 -4.69 15.86
C GLU A 108 -6.08 -3.60 16.87
N PHE A 109 -6.78 -3.51 17.97
CA PHE A 109 -6.43 -2.64 19.09
C PHE A 109 -5.88 -3.50 20.24
N PRO A 110 -4.56 -3.68 20.38
CA PRO A 110 -3.98 -4.36 21.54
C PRO A 110 -4.18 -3.57 22.84
N THR A 111 -4.36 -2.27 22.74
CA THR A 111 -4.75 -1.36 23.83
C THR A 111 -5.69 -0.27 23.28
N ASP A 112 -6.40 0.44 24.16
CA ASP A 112 -7.29 1.54 23.75
C ASP A 112 -6.55 2.70 23.02
N GLU A 113 -5.23 2.81 23.21
CA GLU A 113 -4.41 3.89 22.65
C GLU A 113 -3.56 3.46 21.44
N THR A 114 -3.55 2.16 21.08
CA THR A 114 -2.65 1.64 20.06
C THR A 114 -3.39 0.81 19.04
N ILE A 115 -3.26 1.15 17.77
CA ILE A 115 -3.66 0.30 16.66
C ILE A 115 -2.45 -0.44 16.09
N CYS A 116 -2.56 -1.75 15.94
CA CYS A 116 -1.60 -2.58 15.21
C CYS A 116 -2.18 -2.91 13.84
N ILE A 117 -1.46 -2.54 12.79
CA ILE A 117 -1.84 -2.81 11.40
C ILE A 117 -0.86 -3.83 10.84
N SER A 118 -1.38 -4.89 10.24
CA SER A 118 -0.61 -5.97 9.64
C SER A 118 -0.86 -6.04 8.14
N TRP A 119 0.21 -6.02 7.35
CA TRP A 119 0.21 -6.30 5.93
C TRP A 119 0.96 -7.60 5.69
N ILE A 120 0.28 -8.62 5.18
CA ILE A 120 0.84 -9.96 4.97
C ILE A 120 0.68 -10.32 3.50
N GLU A 121 1.79 -10.68 2.88
CA GLU A 121 1.85 -11.18 1.52
C GLU A 121 2.16 -12.67 1.51
N THR A 122 1.42 -13.47 0.73
CA THR A 122 1.61 -14.91 0.58
C THR A 122 1.60 -15.32 -0.88
N GLY A 123 2.30 -16.40 -1.23
CA GLY A 123 2.34 -16.92 -2.61
C GLY A 123 3.06 -16.04 -3.62
N GLY A 124 3.83 -15.08 -3.17
CA GLY A 124 4.66 -14.21 -4.01
C GLY A 124 6.06 -14.77 -4.26
N PRO A 125 6.88 -14.07 -5.06
CA PRO A 125 8.28 -14.41 -5.24
C PRO A 125 9.05 -14.30 -3.91
N PRO A 126 10.18 -15.03 -3.73
CA PRO A 126 10.99 -14.97 -2.52
C PRO A 126 11.42 -13.53 -2.23
N TYR A 127 11.25 -13.09 -0.99
CA TYR A 127 11.68 -11.77 -0.55
C TYR A 127 13.21 -11.68 -0.53
N VAL A 128 13.78 -10.71 -1.26
CA VAL A 128 15.21 -10.41 -1.26
C VAL A 128 15.45 -9.21 -0.34
N ALA A 129 16.01 -9.45 0.84
CA ALA A 129 16.21 -8.44 1.89
C ALA A 129 17.15 -7.27 1.51
N ASP A 130 17.93 -7.40 0.44
CA ASP A 130 18.96 -6.44 0.01
C ASP A 130 18.51 -5.46 -1.09
N GLY A 131 17.21 -5.33 -1.34
CA GLY A 131 16.68 -4.34 -2.28
C GLY A 131 16.81 -2.90 -1.75
N PRO A 132 16.91 -1.87 -2.64
CA PRO A 132 16.92 -0.47 -2.22
C PRO A 132 15.64 -0.18 -1.43
N LYS A 133 15.79 0.43 -0.23
CA LYS A 133 14.66 0.85 0.61
C LYS A 133 13.77 1.80 -0.18
N GLY A 134 12.58 1.35 -0.55
CA GLY A 134 11.59 2.18 -1.22
C GLY A 134 11.02 3.26 -0.30
N TYR A 135 10.34 4.23 -0.90
CA TYR A 135 9.69 5.33 -0.16
C TYR A 135 8.69 4.82 0.89
N GLY A 136 8.02 3.69 0.63
CA GLY A 136 7.12 3.02 1.56
C GLY A 136 7.76 2.63 2.88
N THR A 137 8.99 2.14 2.89
CA THR A 137 9.72 1.80 4.11
C THR A 137 9.99 3.04 4.97
N SER A 138 10.32 4.17 4.36
CA SER A 138 10.55 5.43 5.08
C SER A 138 9.26 6.01 5.68
N VAL A 139 8.12 5.84 5.02
CA VAL A 139 6.81 6.29 5.51
C VAL A 139 6.33 5.40 6.66
N VAL A 140 6.53 4.10 6.59
CA VAL A 140 6.25 3.13 7.66
C VAL A 140 7.03 3.46 8.93
N GLU A 141 8.33 3.78 8.83
CA GLU A 141 9.16 4.20 9.97
C GLU A 141 8.62 5.49 10.63
N ARG A 142 8.10 6.44 9.86
CA ARG A 142 7.48 7.67 10.41
C ARG A 142 6.19 7.39 11.17
N PHE A 143 5.34 6.50 10.67
CA PHE A 143 4.10 6.11 11.36
C PHE A 143 4.37 5.41 12.67
N SER A 144 5.36 4.54 12.73
CA SER A 144 5.77 3.86 13.96
C SER A 144 6.21 4.84 15.07
N SER A 145 6.77 6.00 14.71
CA SER A 145 7.17 7.03 15.67
C SER A 145 6.00 7.83 16.27
N GLN A 146 4.81 7.77 15.65
CA GLN A 146 3.60 8.46 16.11
C GLN A 146 2.61 7.56 16.89
N GLY A 147 3.06 6.40 17.39
CA GLY A 147 2.22 5.47 18.14
C GLY A 147 1.45 4.46 17.27
N LEU A 148 1.56 4.55 15.96
CA LEU A 148 1.05 3.55 15.02
C LEU A 148 2.13 2.48 14.80
N LYS A 149 1.83 1.22 15.13
CA LYS A 149 2.72 0.10 14.83
C LYS A 149 2.23 -0.57 13.55
N LEU A 150 3.01 -0.46 12.49
CA LEU A 150 2.79 -1.22 11.26
C LEU A 150 3.77 -2.39 11.20
N ALA A 151 3.26 -3.61 11.16
CA ALA A 151 4.03 -4.81 10.87
C ALA A 151 3.83 -5.19 9.40
N VAL A 152 4.90 -5.18 8.63
CA VAL A 152 4.90 -5.72 7.26
C VAL A 152 5.60 -7.07 7.28
N GLN A 153 4.90 -8.12 6.90
CA GLN A 153 5.43 -9.46 6.82
C GLN A 153 5.24 -10.00 5.40
N ALA A 154 6.35 -10.27 4.72
CA ALA A 154 6.36 -11.06 3.51
C ALA A 154 6.66 -12.51 3.90
N SER A 155 5.71 -13.42 3.70
CA SER A 155 5.90 -14.85 3.92
C SER A 155 6.18 -15.52 2.57
N SER A 156 7.38 -16.08 2.43
CA SER A 156 7.71 -17.03 1.37
C SER A 156 7.46 -18.43 1.90
N ASP A 157 6.21 -18.87 1.91
CA ASP A 157 5.92 -20.28 2.10
C ASP A 157 6.23 -21.01 0.79
N VAL A 158 7.15 -21.96 0.91
CA VAL A 158 7.55 -22.94 -0.12
C VAL A 158 6.44 -23.96 -0.32
#